data_a9c64eae948fe7b3dee086f24e9b3a4e
#
_entry.id   a9c64eae948fe7b3dee086f24e9b3a4e
#
_cell.length_a   1.000
_cell.length_b   1.000
_cell.length_c   1.000
_cell.angle_alpha   90.00
_cell.angle_beta   90.00
_cell.angle_gamma   90.00
#
_symmetry.space_group_name_H-M   'P 1'
#
loop_
_entity.id
_entity.type
_entity.pdbx_description
1 polymer ?
#
loop_
_entity_poly.entity_id
_entity_poly.type
_entity_poly.pdbx_seq_one_letter_code
_entity_poly.pdbx_strand_id
1 'polypeptide(L)'
;MSDDRHITLFHNPRSRSRGVLVLLEELGASYSLQGIDLEKEQQRTPEFLAINPMGKIPTIVHGTSVVTEQGAIYQYLAELYPEAGLSPAPGEPDRGAYLRWLAFYGSAFEPAIMDLALKREAPPRSLSPYASADTVLQVLDAQLAKGDYLLGARCSAADVLWGGALAWMVGFGLIDPPAPTRAYIARMCERPAFARAEAINAGLAPADGASTSG
;
A
#
# COMPACT_ATOMS: atom_id res chain seq x y z
N MET A 1 28.10 1.51 13.79
CA MET A 1 27.77 0.41 12.87
C MET A 1 26.62 0.93 12.02
N SER A 2 26.77 1.04 10.70
CA SER A 2 25.65 1.39 9.84
C SER A 2 24.60 0.28 9.99
N ASP A 3 23.34 0.66 10.25
CA ASP A 3 22.24 -0.29 10.24
C ASP A 3 22.12 -0.80 8.79
N ASP A 4 22.50 -2.05 8.58
CA ASP A 4 22.49 -2.68 7.25
C ASP A 4 21.08 -2.89 6.70
N ARG A 5 20.02 -2.63 7.51
CA ARG A 5 18.62 -2.69 7.13
C ARG A 5 17.99 -1.30 6.91
N HIS A 6 18.78 -0.23 6.84
CA HIS A 6 18.23 1.11 6.61
C HIS A 6 17.58 1.24 5.23
N ILE A 7 16.34 1.75 5.21
CA ILE A 7 15.52 1.90 4.01
C ILE A 7 15.38 3.37 3.62
N THR A 8 15.62 3.71 2.37
CA THR A 8 15.19 4.99 1.82
C THR A 8 13.85 4.80 1.10
N LEU A 9 12.81 5.49 1.54
CA LEU A 9 11.49 5.51 0.90
C LEU A 9 11.33 6.80 0.09
N PHE A 10 11.12 6.71 -1.22
CA PHE A 10 10.67 7.82 -2.05
C PHE A 10 9.18 8.05 -1.82
N HIS A 11 8.84 9.23 -1.31
CA HIS A 11 7.58 9.46 -0.64
C HIS A 11 6.89 10.76 -1.04
N ASN A 12 5.56 10.70 -1.08
CA ASN A 12 4.68 11.86 -1.10
C ASN A 12 3.42 11.54 -0.28
N PRO A 13 2.99 12.40 0.66
CA PRO A 13 1.81 12.17 1.51
C PRO A 13 0.51 11.92 0.75
N ARG A 14 0.39 12.41 -0.48
CA ARG A 14 -0.78 12.26 -1.35
C ARG A 14 -0.64 11.10 -2.34
N SER A 15 0.18 10.09 -2.02
CA SER A 15 0.42 8.94 -2.89
C SER A 15 0.31 7.61 -2.13
N ARG A 16 0.37 6.51 -2.87
CA ARG A 16 0.38 5.14 -2.31
C ARG A 16 1.58 4.83 -1.42
N SER A 17 2.62 5.68 -1.43
CA SER A 17 3.76 5.55 -0.52
C SER A 17 3.39 5.75 0.96
N ARG A 18 2.23 6.37 1.26
CA ARG A 18 1.67 6.42 2.63
C ARG A 18 1.54 5.05 3.26
N GLY A 19 1.02 4.08 2.51
CA GLY A 19 0.87 2.73 3.01
C GLY A 19 2.21 2.04 3.31
N VAL A 20 3.24 2.32 2.52
CA VAL A 20 4.60 1.82 2.80
C VAL A 20 5.17 2.46 4.07
N LEU A 21 4.91 3.75 4.30
CA LEU A 21 5.29 4.41 5.55
C LEU A 21 4.62 3.75 6.76
N VAL A 22 3.32 3.41 6.67
CA VAL A 22 2.63 2.64 7.71
C VAL A 22 3.32 1.30 7.96
N LEU A 23 3.71 0.60 6.90
CA LEU A 23 4.42 -0.68 7.05
C LEU A 23 5.77 -0.50 7.75
N LEU A 24 6.56 0.51 7.39
CA LEU A 24 7.85 0.80 8.05
C LEU A 24 7.65 1.08 9.54
N GLU A 25 6.58 1.81 9.92
CA GLU A 25 6.21 2.04 11.31
C GLU A 25 5.73 0.77 12.04
N GLU A 26 5.01 -0.14 11.35
CA GLU A 26 4.61 -1.45 11.91
C GLU A 26 5.82 -2.35 12.18
N LEU A 27 6.82 -2.28 11.31
CA LEU A 27 8.04 -3.07 11.41
C LEU A 27 9.04 -2.51 12.43
N GLY A 28 8.86 -1.26 12.90
CA GLY A 28 9.89 -0.56 13.67
C GLY A 28 11.18 -0.38 12.86
N ALA A 29 11.06 -0.20 11.56
CA ALA A 29 12.18 -0.16 10.63
C ALA A 29 13.02 1.12 10.81
N SER A 30 14.32 1.01 10.49
CA SER A 30 15.19 2.16 10.27
C SER A 30 14.98 2.70 8.86
N TYR A 31 14.57 3.95 8.72
CA TYR A 31 14.32 4.52 7.40
C TYR A 31 14.56 6.02 7.31
N SER A 32 14.69 6.50 6.08
CA SER A 32 14.65 7.92 5.70
C SER A 32 13.60 8.14 4.61
N LEU A 33 13.02 9.35 4.59
CA LEU A 33 12.07 9.76 3.56
C LEU A 33 12.76 10.67 2.55
N GLN A 34 12.73 10.30 1.30
CA GLN A 34 13.09 11.16 0.18
C GLN A 34 11.81 11.72 -0.44
N GLY A 35 11.51 12.99 -0.14
CA GLY A 35 10.32 13.65 -0.66
C GLY A 35 10.33 13.75 -2.18
N ILE A 36 9.17 13.49 -2.80
CA ILE A 36 8.94 13.64 -4.24
C ILE A 36 7.79 14.60 -4.45
N ASP A 37 8.07 15.75 -5.06
CA ASP A 37 7.05 16.71 -5.47
C ASP A 37 6.38 16.24 -6.78
N LEU A 38 5.16 15.68 -6.64
CA LEU A 38 4.41 15.16 -7.78
C LEU A 38 3.85 16.26 -8.68
N GLU A 39 3.63 17.47 -8.12
CA GLU A 39 3.13 18.63 -8.89
C GLU A 39 4.22 19.17 -9.81
N LYS A 40 5.48 19.10 -9.36
CA LYS A 40 6.66 19.43 -10.18
C LYS A 40 7.18 18.27 -11.00
N GLU A 41 6.44 17.16 -11.04
CA GLU A 41 6.81 15.95 -11.77
C GLU A 41 8.23 15.42 -11.46
N GLN A 42 8.70 15.57 -10.21
CA GLN A 42 10.04 15.10 -9.81
C GLN A 42 10.23 13.60 -10.05
N GLN A 43 9.16 12.81 -10.03
CA GLN A 43 9.20 11.39 -10.40
C GLN A 43 9.51 11.15 -11.89
N ARG A 44 9.60 12.21 -12.71
CA ARG A 44 9.94 12.18 -14.14
C ARG A 44 11.32 12.72 -14.47
N THR A 45 12.04 13.20 -13.46
CA THR A 45 13.42 13.69 -13.69
C THR A 45 14.36 12.55 -14.07
N PRO A 46 15.43 12.82 -14.85
CA PRO A 46 16.41 11.80 -15.23
C PRO A 46 17.00 11.06 -14.02
N GLU A 47 17.23 11.77 -12.92
CA GLU A 47 17.81 11.23 -11.69
C GLU A 47 16.86 10.19 -11.07
N PHE A 48 15.56 10.48 -10.98
CA PHE A 48 14.60 9.51 -10.45
C PHE A 48 14.33 8.37 -11.44
N LEU A 49 14.25 8.64 -12.74
CA LEU A 49 14.07 7.62 -13.77
C LEU A 49 15.25 6.64 -13.85
N ALA A 50 16.45 7.06 -13.46
CA ALA A 50 17.61 6.16 -13.31
C ALA A 50 17.42 5.16 -12.15
N ILE A 51 16.59 5.50 -11.13
CA ILE A 51 16.23 4.63 -10.01
C ILE A 51 15.02 3.77 -10.36
N ASN A 52 13.94 4.42 -10.80
CA ASN A 52 12.72 3.75 -11.22
C ASN A 52 12.26 4.25 -12.60
N PRO A 53 12.55 3.48 -13.67
CA PRO A 53 12.18 3.88 -15.04
C PRO A 53 10.69 4.07 -15.28
N MET A 54 9.82 3.48 -14.46
CA MET A 54 8.37 3.71 -14.52
C MET A 54 7.98 5.12 -14.04
N GLY A 55 8.86 5.82 -13.29
CA GLY A 55 8.56 7.13 -12.73
C GLY A 55 7.37 7.08 -11.78
N LYS A 56 7.34 6.09 -10.87
CA LYS A 56 6.26 5.86 -9.91
C LYS A 56 6.79 5.73 -8.49
N ILE A 57 5.98 6.15 -7.53
CA ILE A 57 6.17 5.89 -6.11
C ILE A 57 4.96 5.12 -5.56
N PRO A 58 5.15 4.24 -4.54
CA PRO A 58 6.36 4.03 -3.76
C PRO A 58 7.50 3.37 -4.54
N THR A 59 8.71 3.74 -4.18
CA THR A 59 9.97 3.10 -4.54
C THR A 59 10.81 3.08 -3.26
N ILE A 60 11.45 1.97 -2.96
CA ILE A 60 12.40 1.90 -1.83
C ILE A 60 13.79 1.53 -2.32
N VAL A 61 14.80 1.98 -1.58
CA VAL A 61 16.20 1.57 -1.75
C VAL A 61 16.71 0.99 -0.44
N HIS A 62 17.31 -0.19 -0.52
CA HIS A 62 17.98 -0.87 0.58
C HIS A 62 19.37 -1.30 0.11
N GLY A 63 20.43 -0.63 0.62
CA GLY A 63 21.78 -0.81 0.11
C GLY A 63 21.85 -0.50 -1.39
N THR A 64 22.14 -1.51 -2.21
CA THR A 64 22.17 -1.41 -3.68
C THR A 64 20.88 -1.88 -4.34
N SER A 65 19.94 -2.41 -3.57
CA SER A 65 18.69 -2.95 -4.10
C SER A 65 17.62 -1.88 -4.22
N VAL A 66 17.03 -1.77 -5.42
CA VAL A 66 15.84 -0.95 -5.66
C VAL A 66 14.64 -1.88 -5.74
N VAL A 67 13.59 -1.62 -4.94
CA VAL A 67 12.35 -2.39 -4.98
C VAL A 67 11.20 -1.47 -5.31
N THR A 68 10.43 -1.85 -6.32
CA THR A 68 9.20 -1.17 -6.75
C THR A 68 8.03 -2.14 -6.62
N GLU A 69 6.82 -1.71 -6.96
CA GLU A 69 5.57 -2.46 -6.82
C GLU A 69 5.18 -2.74 -5.36
N GLN A 70 4.01 -2.27 -4.96
CA GLN A 70 3.58 -2.38 -3.55
C GLN A 70 3.64 -3.82 -3.02
N GLY A 71 3.13 -4.80 -3.77
CA GLY A 71 3.16 -6.21 -3.35
C GLY A 71 4.58 -6.70 -3.05
N ALA A 72 5.55 -6.35 -3.91
CA ALA A 72 6.96 -6.71 -3.73
C ALA A 72 7.59 -5.96 -2.55
N ILE A 73 7.33 -4.66 -2.43
CA ILE A 73 7.83 -3.83 -1.30
C ILE A 73 7.34 -4.38 0.03
N TYR A 74 6.04 -4.70 0.14
CA TYR A 74 5.45 -5.21 1.37
C TYR A 74 6.00 -6.58 1.75
N GLN A 75 6.14 -7.48 0.78
CA GLN A 75 6.76 -8.77 1.00
C GLN A 75 8.22 -8.61 1.46
N TYR A 76 9.00 -7.84 0.71
CA TYR A 76 10.42 -7.63 0.96
C TYR A 76 10.68 -7.07 2.35
N LEU A 77 9.97 -6.01 2.73
CA LEU A 77 10.14 -5.36 4.03
C LEU A 77 9.72 -6.28 5.18
N ALA A 78 8.59 -6.99 5.05
CA ALA A 78 8.13 -7.91 6.09
C ALA A 78 9.08 -9.12 6.27
N GLU A 79 9.77 -9.53 5.22
CA GLU A 79 10.80 -10.58 5.29
C GLU A 79 12.16 -10.07 5.80
N LEU A 80 12.47 -8.79 5.57
CA LEU A 80 13.68 -8.14 6.11
C LEU A 80 13.59 -7.91 7.63
N TYR A 81 12.36 -7.78 8.17
CA TYR A 81 12.08 -7.59 9.59
C TYR A 81 11.21 -8.74 10.15
N PRO A 82 11.71 -9.99 10.13
CA PRO A 82 10.93 -11.18 10.50
C PRO A 82 10.46 -11.15 11.96
N GLU A 83 11.14 -10.42 12.83
CA GLU A 83 10.77 -10.22 14.23
C GLU A 83 9.42 -9.55 14.43
N ALA A 84 8.93 -8.79 13.45
CA ALA A 84 7.61 -8.18 13.49
C ALA A 84 6.47 -9.19 13.26
N GLY A 85 6.77 -10.39 12.77
CA GLY A 85 5.80 -11.47 12.59
C GLY A 85 4.76 -11.23 11.48
N LEU A 86 4.98 -10.24 10.59
CA LEU A 86 4.02 -9.82 9.57
C LEU A 86 4.12 -10.60 8.25
N SER A 87 5.06 -11.54 8.13
CA SER A 87 5.18 -12.44 6.98
C SER A 87 5.21 -13.89 7.45
N PRO A 88 4.33 -14.77 6.93
CA PRO A 88 4.51 -16.20 7.10
C PRO A 88 5.83 -16.66 6.46
N ALA A 89 6.61 -17.46 7.16
CA ALA A 89 7.87 -17.98 6.64
C ALA A 89 7.64 -18.95 5.45
N PRO A 90 8.65 -19.15 4.57
CA PRO A 90 8.61 -20.21 3.58
C PRO A 90 8.31 -21.57 4.23
N GLY A 91 7.29 -22.27 3.70
CA GLY A 91 6.82 -23.56 4.24
C GLY A 91 5.69 -23.46 5.27
N GLU A 92 5.37 -22.30 5.82
CA GLU A 92 4.18 -22.14 6.66
C GLU A 92 2.88 -22.29 5.83
N PRO A 93 1.80 -22.85 6.42
CA PRO A 93 0.53 -23.08 5.71
C PRO A 93 -0.07 -21.82 5.09
N ASP A 94 0.04 -20.68 5.79
CA ASP A 94 -0.55 -19.41 5.35
C ASP A 94 0.25 -18.68 4.26
N ARG A 95 1.47 -19.16 3.94
CA ARG A 95 2.37 -18.50 2.99
C ARG A 95 1.74 -18.31 1.61
N GLY A 96 1.05 -19.33 1.10
CA GLY A 96 0.39 -19.26 -0.21
C GLY A 96 -0.71 -18.20 -0.24
N ALA A 97 -1.54 -18.15 0.81
CA ALA A 97 -2.61 -17.16 0.95
C ALA A 97 -2.05 -15.73 1.06
N TYR A 98 -0.99 -15.54 1.86
CA TYR A 98 -0.28 -14.27 2.00
C TYR A 98 0.21 -13.72 0.65
N LEU A 99 0.97 -14.55 -0.09
CA LEU A 99 1.50 -14.17 -1.40
C LEU A 99 0.36 -13.88 -2.40
N ARG A 100 -0.69 -14.70 -2.37
CA ARG A 100 -1.87 -14.47 -3.21
C ARG A 100 -2.50 -13.10 -2.94
N TRP A 101 -2.67 -12.67 -1.68
CA TRP A 101 -3.29 -11.39 -1.37
C TRP A 101 -2.40 -10.20 -1.77
N LEU A 102 -1.08 -10.31 -1.65
CA LEU A 102 -0.15 -9.29 -2.16
C LEU A 102 -0.22 -9.18 -3.68
N ALA A 103 -0.21 -10.32 -4.39
CA ALA A 103 -0.32 -10.35 -5.84
C ALA A 103 -1.69 -9.84 -6.34
N PHE A 104 -2.79 -10.27 -5.68
CA PHE A 104 -4.15 -9.89 -6.05
C PHE A 104 -4.40 -8.39 -5.93
N TYR A 105 -3.74 -7.73 -4.97
CA TYR A 105 -3.78 -6.29 -4.84
C TYR A 105 -3.36 -5.58 -6.14
N GLY A 106 -2.16 -5.85 -6.63
CA GLY A 106 -1.62 -5.17 -7.82
C GLY A 106 -2.17 -5.68 -9.14
N SER A 107 -2.50 -6.98 -9.23
CA SER A 107 -2.93 -7.61 -10.49
C SER A 107 -4.43 -7.50 -10.76
N ALA A 108 -5.26 -7.32 -9.72
CA ALA A 108 -6.70 -7.31 -9.86
C ALA A 108 -7.35 -6.08 -9.22
N PHE A 109 -7.06 -5.82 -7.93
CA PHE A 109 -7.77 -4.76 -7.20
C PHE A 109 -7.42 -3.36 -7.70
N GLU A 110 -6.14 -2.99 -7.74
CA GLU A 110 -5.71 -1.65 -8.18
C GLU A 110 -6.21 -1.30 -9.59
N PRO A 111 -6.01 -2.15 -10.63
CA PRO A 111 -6.53 -1.83 -11.96
C PRO A 111 -8.06 -1.75 -11.99
N ALA A 112 -8.77 -2.64 -11.27
CA ALA A 112 -10.22 -2.61 -11.23
C ALA A 112 -10.76 -1.31 -10.60
N ILE A 113 -10.15 -0.86 -9.48
CA ILE A 113 -10.52 0.41 -8.81
C ILE A 113 -10.16 1.61 -9.68
N MET A 114 -9.03 1.58 -10.39
CA MET A 114 -8.65 2.66 -11.30
C MET A 114 -9.60 2.77 -12.48
N ASP A 115 -10.07 1.65 -13.03
CA ASP A 115 -11.07 1.65 -14.09
C ASP A 115 -12.42 2.21 -13.59
N LEU A 116 -12.81 1.85 -12.36
CA LEU A 116 -14.00 2.42 -11.71
C LEU A 116 -13.87 3.93 -11.50
N ALA A 117 -12.75 4.39 -10.95
CA ALA A 117 -12.49 5.81 -10.68
C ALA A 117 -12.47 6.66 -11.96
N LEU A 118 -11.91 6.12 -13.04
CA LEU A 118 -11.79 6.76 -14.34
C LEU A 118 -13.02 6.53 -15.23
N LYS A 119 -14.04 5.79 -14.75
CA LYS A 119 -15.25 5.43 -15.48
C LYS A 119 -14.94 4.80 -16.85
N ARG A 120 -13.89 3.95 -16.88
CA ARG A 120 -13.53 3.23 -18.09
C ARG A 120 -14.53 2.13 -18.38
N GLU A 121 -14.82 1.91 -19.65
CA GLU A 121 -15.64 0.78 -20.08
C GLU A 121 -14.89 -0.53 -19.76
N ALA A 122 -15.61 -1.47 -19.14
CA ALA A 122 -15.02 -2.76 -18.80
C ALA A 122 -14.69 -3.54 -20.08
N PRO A 123 -13.46 -4.09 -20.21
CA PRO A 123 -13.13 -4.93 -21.34
C PRO A 123 -13.96 -6.23 -21.34
N PRO A 124 -14.09 -6.93 -22.47
CA PRO A 124 -14.72 -8.23 -22.51
C PRO A 124 -14.07 -9.17 -21.49
N ARG A 125 -14.87 -9.98 -20.78
CA ARG A 125 -14.39 -10.89 -19.71
C ARG A 125 -13.21 -11.76 -20.12
N SER A 126 -13.20 -12.21 -21.37
CA SER A 126 -12.12 -13.06 -21.93
C SER A 126 -10.79 -12.33 -22.11
N LEU A 127 -10.78 -11.01 -22.13
CA LEU A 127 -9.60 -10.16 -22.32
C LEU A 127 -9.21 -9.41 -21.06
N SER A 128 -10.06 -9.42 -20.03
CA SER A 128 -9.77 -8.76 -18.76
C SER A 128 -8.83 -9.60 -17.92
N PRO A 129 -7.74 -9.03 -17.36
CA PRO A 129 -6.88 -9.71 -16.39
C PRO A 129 -7.58 -9.93 -15.03
N TYR A 130 -8.68 -9.23 -14.78
CA TYR A 130 -9.60 -9.40 -13.65
C TYR A 130 -11.04 -9.40 -14.20
N ALA A 131 -12.01 -9.95 -13.48
CA ALA A 131 -13.36 -10.12 -14.01
C ALA A 131 -14.11 -8.78 -14.12
N SER A 132 -14.35 -8.12 -12.97
CA SER A 132 -14.94 -6.77 -12.84
C SER A 132 -14.60 -6.22 -11.45
N ALA A 133 -14.74 -4.91 -11.25
CA ALA A 133 -14.55 -4.30 -9.94
C ALA A 133 -15.45 -4.94 -8.88
N ASP A 134 -16.74 -5.18 -9.20
CA ASP A 134 -17.69 -5.83 -8.31
C ASP A 134 -17.23 -7.24 -7.92
N THR A 135 -16.74 -8.04 -8.88
CA THR A 135 -16.23 -9.38 -8.59
C THR A 135 -15.01 -9.34 -7.70
N VAL A 136 -14.10 -8.40 -7.93
CA VAL A 136 -12.88 -8.21 -7.11
C VAL A 136 -13.26 -7.84 -5.67
N LEU A 137 -14.19 -6.90 -5.49
CA LEU A 137 -14.68 -6.50 -4.18
C LEU A 137 -15.43 -7.64 -3.48
N GLN A 138 -16.29 -8.38 -4.17
CA GLN A 138 -16.99 -9.55 -3.61
C GLN A 138 -16.02 -10.63 -3.12
N VAL A 139 -14.92 -10.89 -3.85
CA VAL A 139 -13.89 -11.86 -3.42
C VAL A 139 -13.21 -11.39 -2.13
N LEU A 140 -12.93 -10.11 -2.01
CA LEU A 140 -12.36 -9.51 -0.80
C LEU A 140 -13.34 -9.58 0.38
N ASP A 141 -14.58 -9.11 0.17
CA ASP A 141 -15.63 -9.09 1.20
C ASP A 141 -15.91 -10.50 1.73
N ALA A 142 -15.99 -11.50 0.83
CA ALA A 142 -16.16 -12.89 1.21
C ALA A 142 -15.00 -13.46 2.05
N GLN A 143 -13.78 -12.93 1.86
CA GLN A 143 -12.65 -13.30 2.69
C GLN A 143 -12.70 -12.62 4.06
N LEU A 144 -12.96 -11.33 4.10
CA LEU A 144 -13.04 -10.55 5.34
C LEU A 144 -14.22 -10.91 6.22
N ALA A 145 -15.25 -11.56 5.67
CA ALA A 145 -16.34 -12.15 6.45
C ALA A 145 -15.95 -13.42 7.23
N LYS A 146 -14.77 -14.02 6.96
CA LYS A 146 -14.32 -15.27 7.58
C LYS A 146 -13.48 -15.08 8.85
N GLY A 147 -12.98 -13.88 9.10
CA GLY A 147 -12.10 -13.62 10.23
C GLY A 147 -11.64 -12.17 10.29
N ASP A 148 -10.83 -11.88 11.29
CA ASP A 148 -10.38 -10.53 11.59
C ASP A 148 -9.38 -9.97 10.55
N TYR A 149 -8.64 -10.84 9.87
CA TYR A 149 -7.60 -10.52 8.91
C TYR A 149 -7.69 -11.40 7.67
N LEU A 150 -6.94 -11.05 6.63
CA LEU A 150 -6.88 -11.80 5.37
C LEU A 150 -6.41 -13.26 5.54
N LEU A 151 -5.62 -13.51 6.58
CA LEU A 151 -5.16 -14.86 6.97
C LEU A 151 -5.95 -15.43 8.17
N GLY A 152 -7.17 -14.98 8.39
CA GLY A 152 -8.02 -15.41 9.52
C GLY A 152 -7.68 -14.64 10.79
N ALA A 153 -6.99 -15.26 11.76
CA ALA A 153 -6.63 -14.63 13.04
C ALA A 153 -5.28 -13.90 13.02
N ARG A 154 -4.45 -14.13 11.98
CA ARG A 154 -3.09 -13.56 11.89
C ARG A 154 -3.08 -12.30 11.04
N CYS A 155 -2.67 -11.17 11.64
CA CYS A 155 -2.34 -9.97 10.90
C CYS A 155 -1.02 -10.16 10.13
N SER A 156 -0.95 -9.64 8.92
CA SER A 156 0.22 -9.73 8.05
C SER A 156 0.48 -8.40 7.34
N ALA A 157 1.60 -8.27 6.65
CA ALA A 157 1.87 -7.10 5.81
C ALA A 157 0.84 -6.95 4.68
N ALA A 158 0.19 -8.03 4.25
CA ALA A 158 -0.95 -7.92 3.33
C ALA A 158 -2.10 -7.12 3.96
N ASP A 159 -2.39 -7.28 5.25
CA ASP A 159 -3.44 -6.53 5.93
C ASP A 159 -3.09 -5.04 6.06
N VAL A 160 -1.82 -4.71 6.29
CA VAL A 160 -1.35 -3.32 6.31
C VAL A 160 -1.57 -2.67 4.93
N LEU A 161 -1.24 -3.38 3.84
CA LEU A 161 -1.48 -2.93 2.47
C LEU A 161 -2.97 -2.69 2.20
N TRP A 162 -3.78 -3.72 2.43
CA TRP A 162 -5.20 -3.70 2.11
C TRP A 162 -6.00 -2.74 3.00
N GLY A 163 -5.73 -2.72 4.31
CA GLY A 163 -6.41 -1.83 5.25
C GLY A 163 -6.20 -0.36 4.90
N GLY A 164 -4.95 0.03 4.62
CA GLY A 164 -4.62 1.39 4.20
C GLY A 164 -5.23 1.78 2.84
N ALA A 165 -5.18 0.86 1.87
CA ALA A 165 -5.76 1.09 0.55
C ALA A 165 -7.29 1.23 0.60
N LEU A 166 -7.97 0.33 1.29
CA LEU A 166 -9.43 0.38 1.44
C LEU A 166 -9.89 1.64 2.18
N ALA A 167 -9.20 2.02 3.26
CA ALA A 167 -9.48 3.26 3.97
C ALA A 167 -9.39 4.48 3.01
N TRP A 168 -8.38 4.50 2.16
CA TRP A 168 -8.18 5.56 1.18
C TRP A 168 -9.27 5.59 0.12
N MET A 169 -9.66 4.42 -0.41
CA MET A 169 -10.74 4.29 -1.40
C MET A 169 -12.12 4.71 -0.84
N VAL A 170 -12.40 4.36 0.42
CA VAL A 170 -13.60 4.83 1.13
C VAL A 170 -13.56 6.35 1.32
N GLY A 171 -12.39 6.90 1.70
CA GLY A 171 -12.20 8.33 1.88
C GLY A 171 -12.45 9.16 0.60
N PHE A 172 -12.20 8.58 -0.58
CA PHE A 172 -12.51 9.17 -1.88
C PHE A 172 -13.94 8.87 -2.37
N GLY A 173 -14.72 8.10 -1.64
CA GLY A 173 -16.06 7.69 -2.06
C GLY A 173 -16.07 6.75 -3.27
N LEU A 174 -14.95 6.06 -3.54
CA LEU A 174 -14.82 5.13 -4.67
C LEU A 174 -15.47 3.78 -4.41
N ILE A 175 -15.54 3.38 -3.14
CA ILE A 175 -16.19 2.14 -2.70
C ILE A 175 -17.04 2.40 -1.46
N ASP A 176 -18.12 1.62 -1.33
CA ASP A 176 -18.98 1.57 -0.15
C ASP A 176 -19.05 0.12 0.36
N PRO A 177 -18.07 -0.32 1.16
CA PRO A 177 -17.95 -1.72 1.56
C PRO A 177 -18.99 -2.13 2.59
N PRO A 178 -19.33 -3.45 2.68
CA PRO A 178 -20.24 -3.99 3.69
C PRO A 178 -19.64 -3.94 5.11
N ALA A 179 -20.49 -4.19 6.12
CA ALA A 179 -20.12 -4.07 7.53
C ALA A 179 -18.86 -4.85 7.94
N PRO A 180 -18.61 -6.11 7.50
CA PRO A 180 -17.37 -6.81 7.84
C PRO A 180 -16.12 -6.11 7.34
N THR A 181 -16.14 -5.61 6.10
CA THR A 181 -15.02 -4.89 5.51
C THR A 181 -14.82 -3.53 6.16
N ARG A 182 -15.89 -2.83 6.56
CA ARG A 182 -15.78 -1.59 7.36
C ARG A 182 -15.14 -1.85 8.72
N ALA A 183 -15.52 -2.92 9.41
CA ALA A 183 -14.93 -3.31 10.68
C ALA A 183 -13.44 -3.65 10.55
N TYR A 184 -13.06 -4.33 9.46
CA TYR A 184 -11.66 -4.61 9.14
C TYR A 184 -10.87 -3.31 8.92
N ILE A 185 -11.39 -2.37 8.12
CA ILE A 185 -10.75 -1.06 7.89
C ILE A 185 -10.53 -0.33 9.21
N ALA A 186 -11.57 -0.25 10.05
CA ALA A 186 -11.47 0.40 11.37
C ALA A 186 -10.36 -0.24 12.22
N ARG A 187 -10.35 -1.58 12.33
CA ARG A 187 -9.32 -2.33 13.07
C ARG A 187 -7.92 -2.03 12.57
N MET A 188 -7.72 -1.93 11.26
CA MET A 188 -6.40 -1.61 10.70
C MET A 188 -6.00 -0.16 10.99
N CYS A 189 -6.92 0.80 10.85
CA CYS A 189 -6.65 2.21 11.11
C CYS A 189 -6.42 2.53 12.60
N GLU A 190 -6.94 1.71 13.52
CA GLU A 190 -6.72 1.85 14.97
C GLU A 190 -5.32 1.40 15.41
N ARG A 191 -4.54 0.75 14.56
CA ARG A 191 -3.18 0.33 14.89
C ARG A 191 -2.25 1.53 15.08
N PRO A 192 -1.39 1.53 16.12
CA PRO A 192 -0.54 2.69 16.43
C PRO A 192 0.35 3.17 15.30
N ALA A 193 0.78 2.29 14.40
CA ALA A 193 1.60 2.63 13.24
C ALA A 193 0.86 3.53 12.25
N PHE A 194 -0.44 3.34 12.07
CA PHE A 194 -1.27 4.25 11.24
C PHE A 194 -1.27 5.66 11.80
N ALA A 195 -1.46 5.82 13.11
CA ALA A 195 -1.44 7.14 13.76
C ALA A 195 -0.07 7.82 13.64
N ARG A 196 1.04 7.06 13.82
CA ARG A 196 2.39 7.61 13.66
C ARG A 196 2.66 8.05 12.22
N ALA A 197 2.31 7.22 11.25
CA ALA A 197 2.48 7.54 9.82
C ALA A 197 1.64 8.77 9.41
N GLU A 198 0.42 8.91 9.95
CA GLU A 198 -0.40 10.09 9.70
C GLU A 198 0.22 11.36 10.30
N ALA A 199 0.76 11.29 11.50
CA ALA A 199 1.46 12.42 12.12
C ALA A 199 2.69 12.87 11.30
N ILE A 200 3.45 11.92 10.77
CA ILE A 200 4.58 12.18 9.87
C ILE A 200 4.09 12.83 8.57
N ASN A 201 3.05 12.28 7.94
CA ASN A 201 2.47 12.82 6.72
C ASN A 201 1.94 14.24 6.90
N ALA A 202 1.29 14.53 8.03
CA ALA A 202 0.80 15.86 8.34
C ALA A 202 1.95 16.89 8.48
N GLY A 203 3.09 16.48 9.05
CA GLY A 203 4.28 17.32 9.14
C GLY A 203 4.99 17.57 7.80
N LEU A 204 4.73 16.75 6.78
CA LEU A 204 5.31 16.87 5.43
C LEU A 204 4.36 17.57 4.44
N ALA A 205 3.07 17.70 4.78
CA ALA A 205 2.14 18.44 3.95
C ALA A 205 2.58 19.93 3.88
N PRO A 206 2.55 20.58 2.70
CA PRO A 206 2.73 22.02 2.63
C PRO A 206 1.72 22.68 3.58
N ALA A 207 2.15 23.63 4.37
CA ALA A 207 1.21 24.49 5.09
C ALA A 207 0.22 25.03 4.06
N ASP A 208 -1.08 24.74 4.22
CA ASP A 208 -2.11 25.14 3.29
C ASP A 208 -1.93 26.61 2.96
N GLY A 209 -1.71 26.88 1.69
CA GLY A 209 -1.38 28.20 1.20
C GLY A 209 -2.41 29.19 1.69
N ALA A 210 -1.92 30.23 2.34
CA ALA A 210 -2.69 31.44 2.52
C ALA A 210 -3.29 31.80 1.17
N SER A 211 -4.62 31.70 1.07
CA SER A 211 -5.41 32.20 -0.04
C SER A 211 -5.00 33.66 -0.26
N THR A 212 -4.17 33.92 -1.26
CA THR A 212 -4.03 35.24 -1.81
C THR A 212 -5.27 35.53 -2.63
N SER A 213 -6.31 36.05 -1.95
CA SER A 213 -7.33 36.84 -2.59
C SER A 213 -6.65 38.12 -3.10
N GLY A 214 -6.57 38.29 -4.39
CA GLY A 214 -6.18 39.47 -5.12
C GLY A 214 -6.76 39.45 -6.51
#